data_69fea5e42ba809a5350d2d2ea8573733
#
_entry.id   69fea5e42ba809a5350d2d2ea8573733
#
_cell.length_a   1.000
_cell.length_b   1.000
_cell.length_c   1.000
_cell.angle_alpha   90.00
_cell.angle_beta   90.00
_cell.angle_gamma   90.00
#
_symmetry.space_group_name_H-M   'P 1'
#
loop_
_entity.id
_entity.type
_entity.pdbx_description
1 polymer ?
#
loop_
_entity_poly.entity_id
_entity_poly.type
_entity_poly.pdbx_seq_one_letter_code
_entity_poly.pdbx_strand_id
1 'polypeptide(L)'
;MTAEKVVRGLMVTAALCLSTTSVRAQGYRVYIMGGDSSLTDARTFPEGHINYNSFYAGGGKVIAGAEAPFYKIFGIEVSYGIGSNNLEVNRLGYTYTLIKGYAVRNSRFSADIVGHVPGVWRGIRAYGVAGVEYDLFSPTSAAQTLALSQGFAFAPSAKLASQGKSGFNLGGGLDHKVTSKVDLRIDARYHSFSSPTYGLPSAATTASAAYFPISGSAHDIEYSIGIVYRFGKSQ
;
A
#
# COMPACT_ATOMS: atom_id res chain seq x y z
N MET A 1 -18.12 -2.85 -13.84
CA MET A 1 -17.09 -1.92 -14.35
C MET A 1 -15.77 -2.52 -13.90
N THR A 2 -14.85 -2.86 -14.80
CA THR A 2 -13.59 -3.53 -14.43
C THR A 2 -12.65 -2.53 -13.76
N ALA A 3 -11.89 -2.98 -12.74
CA ALA A 3 -10.92 -2.16 -11.99
C ALA A 3 -9.95 -1.41 -12.93
N GLU A 4 -9.59 -2.00 -14.05
CA GLU A 4 -8.74 -1.41 -15.09
C GLU A 4 -9.34 -0.11 -15.69
N LYS A 5 -10.66 -0.06 -15.90
CA LYS A 5 -11.33 1.15 -16.42
C LYS A 5 -11.37 2.27 -15.39
N VAL A 6 -11.48 1.94 -14.09
CA VAL A 6 -11.44 2.92 -12.99
C VAL A 6 -10.04 3.52 -12.86
N VAL A 7 -9.01 2.68 -12.90
CA VAL A 7 -7.60 3.13 -12.83
C VAL A 7 -7.23 4.01 -14.03
N ARG A 8 -7.62 3.62 -15.24
CA ARG A 8 -7.40 4.46 -16.44
C ARG A 8 -8.16 5.79 -16.36
N GLY A 9 -9.40 5.78 -15.87
CA GLY A 9 -10.18 7.01 -15.67
C GLY A 9 -9.51 7.96 -14.66
N LEU A 10 -9.03 7.43 -13.54
CA LEU A 10 -8.32 8.21 -12.51
C LEU A 10 -6.98 8.77 -13.02
N MET A 11 -6.20 7.99 -13.77
CA MET A 11 -4.96 8.47 -14.38
C MET A 11 -5.19 9.59 -15.39
N VAL A 12 -6.23 9.50 -16.22
CA VAL A 12 -6.59 10.55 -17.19
C VAL A 12 -7.07 11.81 -16.46
N THR A 13 -7.84 11.67 -15.40
CA THR A 13 -8.33 12.82 -14.60
C THR A 13 -7.17 13.50 -13.86
N ALA A 14 -6.24 12.73 -13.28
CA ALA A 14 -5.04 13.28 -12.64
C ALA A 14 -4.14 14.02 -13.65
N ALA A 15 -3.95 13.46 -14.85
CA ALA A 15 -3.19 14.09 -15.92
C ALA A 15 -3.87 15.37 -16.43
N LEU A 16 -5.20 15.41 -16.53
CA LEU A 16 -5.97 16.58 -16.92
C LEU A 16 -5.93 17.70 -15.85
N CYS A 17 -6.00 17.35 -14.58
CA CYS A 17 -5.86 18.34 -13.48
C CYS A 17 -4.46 18.97 -13.44
N LEU A 18 -3.42 18.23 -13.81
CA LEU A 18 -2.05 18.76 -13.92
C LEU A 18 -1.85 19.71 -15.10
N SER A 19 -2.69 19.62 -16.14
CA SER A 19 -2.54 20.43 -17.36
C SER A 19 -3.25 21.79 -17.33
N THR A 20 -4.15 22.04 -16.39
CA THR A 20 -5.00 23.25 -16.37
C THR A 20 -4.55 24.34 -15.39
N THR A 21 -3.57 24.09 -14.55
CA THR A 21 -3.07 25.09 -13.62
C THR A 21 -1.81 25.77 -14.18
N SER A 22 -1.94 27.02 -14.63
CA SER A 22 -0.82 27.94 -14.80
C SER A 22 -0.21 28.30 -13.43
N VAL A 23 0.26 27.29 -12.69
CA VAL A 23 0.94 27.45 -11.42
C VAL A 23 2.34 27.99 -11.72
N ARG A 24 2.55 29.25 -11.36
CA ARG A 24 3.85 29.92 -11.44
C ARG A 24 4.96 29.02 -10.88
N ALA A 25 5.85 28.60 -11.78
CA ALA A 25 7.28 28.26 -11.59
C ALA A 25 7.78 27.58 -10.29
N GLN A 26 6.93 26.99 -9.48
CA GLN A 26 7.37 26.05 -8.44
C GLN A 26 7.51 24.68 -9.12
N GLY A 27 8.73 24.15 -9.14
CA GLY A 27 9.04 22.99 -9.97
C GLY A 27 8.26 21.73 -9.54
N TYR A 28 7.61 21.08 -10.50
CA TYR A 28 7.07 19.73 -10.33
C TYR A 28 8.19 18.77 -9.93
N ARG A 29 7.83 17.78 -9.17
CA ARG A 29 8.74 16.73 -8.71
C ARG A 29 8.20 15.37 -9.15
N VAL A 30 9.08 14.52 -9.64
CA VAL A 30 8.78 13.11 -9.88
C VAL A 30 9.78 12.28 -9.13
N TYR A 31 9.37 11.10 -8.69
CA TYR A 31 10.25 10.23 -7.93
C TYR A 31 10.03 8.76 -8.25
N ILE A 32 11.07 7.99 -7.99
CA ILE A 32 11.03 6.54 -7.92
C ILE A 32 11.74 6.10 -6.65
N MET A 33 11.11 5.20 -5.91
CA MET A 33 11.62 4.69 -4.64
C MET A 33 11.52 3.17 -4.60
N GLY A 34 12.44 2.54 -3.90
CA GLY A 34 12.37 1.15 -3.48
C GLY A 34 12.18 1.10 -1.98
N GLY A 35 11.44 0.14 -1.50
CA GLY A 35 11.16 0.03 -0.08
C GLY A 35 10.69 -1.35 0.33
N ASP A 36 10.38 -1.45 1.59
CA ASP A 36 9.77 -2.61 2.21
C ASP A 36 8.54 -2.18 3.00
N SER A 37 7.54 -3.04 3.04
CA SER A 37 6.33 -2.81 3.82
C SER A 37 6.08 -3.98 4.75
N SER A 38 5.79 -3.67 6.00
CA SER A 38 5.45 -4.64 7.04
C SER A 38 4.03 -4.40 7.51
N LEU A 39 3.12 -5.25 7.09
CA LEU A 39 1.77 -5.25 7.63
C LEU A 39 1.78 -5.87 9.02
N THR A 40 1.50 -5.02 9.99
CA THR A 40 1.30 -5.43 11.37
C THR A 40 -0.18 -5.38 11.69
N ASP A 41 -0.91 -6.45 11.39
CA ASP A 41 -2.15 -6.69 12.13
C ASP A 41 -2.48 -8.16 12.20
N ALA A 42 -2.58 -8.62 13.43
CA ALA A 42 -3.07 -9.91 13.78
C ALA A 42 -4.42 -9.70 14.43
N ARG A 43 -5.51 -10.07 13.79
CA ARG A 43 -6.78 -10.24 14.48
C ARG A 43 -7.06 -11.71 14.66
N THR A 44 -7.32 -12.03 15.91
CA THR A 44 -7.70 -13.34 16.35
C THR A 44 -9.20 -13.49 16.20
N PHE A 45 -9.63 -14.52 15.46
CA PHE A 45 -11.03 -14.95 15.46
C PHE A 45 -11.17 -16.19 16.31
N PRO A 46 -11.94 -16.13 17.39
CA PRO A 46 -12.32 -17.35 18.10
C PRO A 46 -13.39 -18.07 17.27
N GLU A 47 -13.04 -19.20 16.70
CA GLU A 47 -14.01 -20.15 16.19
C GLU A 47 -13.89 -21.43 17.03
N GLY A 48 -14.78 -21.55 18.01
CA GLY A 48 -14.66 -22.57 19.04
C GLY A 48 -13.41 -22.39 19.90
N HIS A 49 -12.51 -23.40 19.90
CA HIS A 49 -11.24 -23.37 20.64
C HIS A 49 -10.04 -23.01 19.75
N ILE A 50 -10.26 -22.55 18.52
CA ILE A 50 -9.21 -22.28 17.55
C ILE A 50 -9.16 -20.77 17.27
N ASN A 51 -8.01 -20.17 17.53
CA ASN A 51 -7.73 -18.77 17.18
C ASN A 51 -6.86 -18.73 15.92
N TYR A 52 -7.17 -17.82 15.00
CA TYR A 52 -6.37 -17.57 13.82
C TYR A 52 -5.77 -16.15 13.90
N ASN A 53 -4.49 -16.06 13.66
CA ASN A 53 -3.82 -14.79 13.44
C ASN A 53 -3.35 -14.74 12.00
N SER A 54 -3.57 -13.61 11.33
CA SER A 54 -2.97 -13.39 10.03
C SER A 54 -2.17 -12.11 10.04
N PHE A 55 -1.08 -12.11 9.34
CA PHE A 55 -0.27 -10.92 9.08
C PHE A 55 0.40 -11.07 7.71
N TYR A 56 0.77 -9.93 7.13
CA TYR A 56 1.58 -9.93 5.93
C TYR A 56 3.03 -9.70 6.35
N ALA A 57 3.88 -10.68 6.12
CA ALA A 57 5.32 -10.51 6.29
C ALA A 57 5.84 -9.48 5.27
N GLY A 58 6.92 -8.81 5.64
CA GLY A 58 7.55 -7.79 4.84
C GLY A 58 7.75 -8.18 3.38
N GLY A 59 7.61 -7.25 2.48
CA GLY A 59 7.73 -7.48 1.05
C GLY A 59 8.26 -6.26 0.31
N GLY A 60 9.20 -6.52 -0.60
CA GLY A 60 9.80 -5.49 -1.43
C GLY A 60 8.76 -4.77 -2.29
N LYS A 61 8.90 -3.46 -2.39
CA LYS A 61 8.01 -2.58 -3.12
C LYS A 61 8.78 -1.59 -3.98
N VAL A 62 8.23 -1.25 -5.14
CA VAL A 62 8.68 -0.13 -5.97
C VAL A 62 7.55 0.87 -6.06
N ILE A 63 7.87 2.14 -5.86
CA ILE A 63 6.91 3.25 -5.83
C ILE A 63 7.37 4.30 -6.81
N ALA A 64 6.47 4.77 -7.66
CA ALA A 64 6.69 5.92 -8.52
C ALA A 64 5.60 6.97 -8.25
N GLY A 65 5.96 8.24 -8.26
CA GLY A 65 4.98 9.28 -8.01
C GLY A 65 5.39 10.64 -8.56
N ALA A 66 4.45 11.55 -8.47
CA ALA A 66 4.62 12.94 -8.87
C ALA A 66 3.98 13.88 -7.85
N GLU A 67 4.65 14.97 -7.58
CA GLU A 67 4.20 16.04 -6.68
C GLU A 67 4.08 17.34 -7.46
N ALA A 68 2.93 18.01 -7.31
CA ALA A 68 2.66 19.32 -7.85
C ALA A 68 2.48 20.32 -6.69
N PRO A 69 3.33 21.34 -6.55
CA PRO A 69 3.14 22.36 -5.54
C PRO A 69 1.92 23.23 -5.90
N PHE A 70 1.08 23.55 -4.93
CA PHE A 70 -0.06 24.44 -5.13
C PHE A 70 -0.04 25.68 -4.24
N TYR A 71 0.65 25.64 -3.10
CA TYR A 71 0.77 26.78 -2.21
C TYR A 71 2.05 26.71 -1.39
N LYS A 72 2.90 27.74 -1.47
CA LYS A 72 4.17 27.91 -0.70
C LYS A 72 4.89 26.63 -0.29
N ILE A 73 4.40 26.02 0.80
CA ILE A 73 4.96 24.81 1.40
C ILE A 73 4.10 23.56 1.14
N PHE A 74 2.96 23.70 0.50
CA PHE A 74 2.03 22.58 0.26
C PHE A 74 2.04 22.13 -1.20
N GLY A 75 1.93 20.84 -1.40
CA GLY A 75 1.78 20.16 -2.67
C GLY A 75 0.71 19.09 -2.65
N ILE A 76 0.28 18.66 -3.83
CA ILE A 76 -0.50 17.45 -4.04
C ILE A 76 0.45 16.42 -4.63
N GLU A 77 0.47 15.24 -4.03
CA GLU A 77 1.24 14.10 -4.49
C GLU A 77 0.29 13.00 -4.97
N VAL A 78 0.63 12.36 -6.08
CA VAL A 78 0.00 11.11 -6.51
C VAL A 78 1.08 10.06 -6.67
N SER A 79 0.82 8.85 -6.20
CA SER A 79 1.78 7.77 -6.31
C SER A 79 1.13 6.45 -6.69
N TYR A 80 1.94 5.60 -7.28
CA TYR A 80 1.61 4.20 -7.56
C TYR A 80 2.74 3.31 -7.09
N GLY A 81 2.39 2.37 -6.22
CA GLY A 81 3.30 1.35 -5.69
C GLY A 81 2.91 -0.03 -6.16
N ILE A 82 3.90 -0.87 -6.41
CA ILE A 82 3.71 -2.30 -6.67
C ILE A 82 4.70 -3.10 -5.85
N GLY A 83 4.18 -4.12 -5.17
CA GLY A 83 4.99 -5.00 -4.32
C GLY A 83 4.39 -6.38 -4.21
N SER A 84 5.04 -7.20 -3.42
CA SER A 84 4.58 -8.54 -3.09
C SER A 84 4.86 -8.80 -1.63
N ASN A 85 3.81 -9.09 -0.87
CA ASN A 85 3.92 -9.47 0.53
C ASN A 85 3.59 -10.96 0.69
N ASN A 86 4.14 -11.60 1.70
CA ASN A 86 3.78 -12.96 2.06
C ASN A 86 2.64 -12.90 3.09
N LEU A 87 1.45 -13.37 2.72
CA LEU A 87 0.37 -13.56 3.67
C LEU A 87 0.69 -14.77 4.54
N GLU A 88 0.84 -14.55 5.82
CA GLU A 88 1.01 -15.61 6.81
C GLU A 88 -0.27 -15.74 7.64
N VAL A 89 -0.76 -16.95 7.77
CA VAL A 89 -1.91 -17.26 8.62
C VAL A 89 -1.47 -18.27 9.65
N ASN A 90 -1.57 -17.92 10.92
CA ASN A 90 -1.25 -18.77 12.04
C ASN A 90 -2.53 -19.32 12.66
N ARG A 91 -2.59 -20.62 12.83
CA ARG A 91 -3.59 -21.28 13.63
C ARG A 91 -3.04 -21.42 15.05
N LEU A 92 -3.66 -20.73 16.01
CA LEU A 92 -3.33 -20.84 17.41
C LEU A 92 -4.19 -21.97 18.02
N GLY A 93 -3.59 -23.12 18.22
CA GLY A 93 -4.19 -24.28 18.89
C GLY A 93 -3.14 -24.99 19.71
N TYR A 94 -3.37 -26.27 20.07
CA TYR A 94 -2.39 -27.07 20.81
C TYR A 94 -1.05 -27.29 20.11
N THR A 95 -0.97 -26.92 18.82
CA THR A 95 0.26 -26.91 18.02
C THR A 95 0.27 -25.66 17.14
N TYR A 96 1.37 -24.93 17.18
CA TYR A 96 1.66 -23.84 16.24
C TYR A 96 1.83 -24.44 14.84
N THR A 97 0.89 -24.21 13.96
CA THR A 97 1.08 -24.50 12.54
C THR A 97 1.25 -23.17 11.82
N LEU A 98 2.50 -22.81 11.58
CA LEU A 98 2.83 -21.64 10.75
C LEU A 98 2.60 -22.02 9.28
N ILE A 99 1.62 -21.42 8.66
CA ILE A 99 1.39 -21.55 7.23
C ILE A 99 2.17 -20.43 6.55
N LYS A 100 3.39 -20.75 6.12
CA LYS A 100 4.27 -19.80 5.44
C LYS A 100 3.95 -19.69 3.96
N GLY A 101 3.98 -18.47 3.45
CA GLY A 101 4.41 -18.21 2.09
C GLY A 101 3.33 -18.04 1.03
N TYR A 102 2.23 -17.35 1.33
CA TYR A 102 1.29 -16.93 0.28
C TYR A 102 1.74 -15.61 -0.34
N ALA A 103 2.37 -15.64 -1.49
CA ALA A 103 2.69 -14.40 -2.19
C ALA A 103 1.39 -13.73 -2.67
N VAL A 104 1.13 -12.54 -2.15
CA VAL A 104 0.04 -11.68 -2.57
C VAL A 104 0.66 -10.43 -3.18
N ARG A 105 0.38 -10.19 -4.46
CA ARG A 105 0.77 -8.94 -5.12
C ARG A 105 -0.11 -7.81 -4.59
N ASN A 106 0.53 -6.74 -4.14
CA ASN A 106 -0.15 -5.52 -3.73
C ASN A 106 0.16 -4.41 -4.75
N SER A 107 -0.89 -3.75 -5.24
CA SER A 107 -0.76 -2.54 -6.06
C SER A 107 -1.52 -1.43 -5.34
N ARG A 108 -0.82 -0.37 -4.97
CA ARG A 108 -1.34 0.77 -4.20
C ARG A 108 -1.34 2.02 -5.08
N PHE A 109 -2.46 2.71 -5.11
CA PHE A 109 -2.57 4.06 -5.64
C PHE A 109 -2.88 5.00 -4.48
N SER A 110 -2.15 6.12 -4.36
CA SER A 110 -2.44 7.15 -3.35
C SER A 110 -2.56 8.55 -3.95
N ALA A 111 -3.33 9.39 -3.24
CA ALA A 111 -3.47 10.81 -3.51
C ALA A 111 -3.37 11.56 -2.18
N ASP A 112 -2.32 12.39 -2.06
CA ASP A 112 -1.87 12.90 -0.78
C ASP A 112 -1.67 14.42 -0.83
N ILE A 113 -1.84 15.06 0.30
CA ILE A 113 -1.36 16.41 0.57
C ILE A 113 0.02 16.29 1.21
N VAL A 114 0.99 17.01 0.65
CA VAL A 114 2.36 17.09 1.14
C VAL A 114 2.59 18.47 1.73
N GLY A 115 3.14 18.52 2.94
CA GLY A 115 3.57 19.75 3.59
C GLY A 115 5.08 19.75 3.82
N HIS A 116 5.80 20.66 3.19
CA HIS A 116 7.25 20.81 3.38
C HIS A 116 7.54 21.74 4.55
N VAL A 117 8.45 21.35 5.42
CA VAL A 117 8.93 22.20 6.50
C VAL A 117 9.71 23.38 5.88
N PRO A 118 9.39 24.65 6.24
CA PRO A 118 10.12 25.79 5.76
C PRO A 118 11.59 25.74 6.17
N GLY A 119 12.47 26.06 5.22
CA GLY A 119 13.90 26.07 5.45
C GLY A 119 14.60 24.77 5.02
N VAL A 120 15.90 24.89 4.84
CA VAL A 120 16.78 23.79 4.46
C VAL A 120 17.97 23.79 5.41
N TRP A 121 18.13 22.69 6.14
CA TRP A 121 19.29 22.54 7.02
C TRP A 121 20.31 21.62 6.38
N ARG A 122 21.47 22.16 6.03
CA ARG A 122 22.57 21.40 5.38
C ARG A 122 22.13 20.60 4.14
N GLY A 123 21.21 21.18 3.34
CA GLY A 123 20.69 20.51 2.15
C GLY A 123 19.54 19.52 2.42
N ILE A 124 19.10 19.38 3.65
CA ILE A 124 18.02 18.49 4.05
C ILE A 124 16.73 19.30 4.23
N ARG A 125 15.61 18.80 3.67
CA ARG A 125 14.26 19.33 3.82
C ARG A 125 13.36 18.21 4.34
N ALA A 126 12.69 18.46 5.46
CA ALA A 126 11.68 17.55 5.97
C ALA A 126 10.32 17.83 5.32
N TYR A 127 9.47 16.81 5.25
CA TYR A 127 8.09 16.93 4.82
C TYR A 127 7.19 15.96 5.58
N GLY A 128 5.90 16.28 5.66
CA GLY A 128 4.85 15.40 6.10
C GLY A 128 3.85 15.15 4.96
N VAL A 129 3.19 14.00 5.00
CA VAL A 129 2.22 13.58 3.99
C VAL A 129 1.00 12.97 4.67
N ALA A 130 -0.19 13.27 4.13
CA ALA A 130 -1.43 12.64 4.55
C ALA A 130 -2.39 12.54 3.36
N GLY A 131 -3.09 11.43 3.23
CA GLY A 131 -3.99 11.25 2.11
C GLY A 131 -4.82 9.99 2.13
N VAL A 132 -5.38 9.69 0.98
CA VAL A 132 -6.24 8.54 0.74
C VAL A 132 -5.58 7.58 -0.24
N GLU A 133 -5.91 6.31 -0.11
CA GLU A 133 -5.33 5.27 -0.94
C GLU A 133 -6.34 4.21 -1.36
N TYR A 134 -5.96 3.50 -2.40
CA TYR A 134 -6.66 2.32 -2.86
C TYR A 134 -5.66 1.21 -3.12
N ASP A 135 -5.79 0.13 -2.35
CA ASP A 135 -4.94 -1.05 -2.43
C ASP A 135 -5.66 -2.16 -3.17
N LEU A 136 -5.01 -2.76 -4.16
CA LEU A 136 -5.47 -3.94 -4.87
C LEU A 136 -4.61 -5.14 -4.48
N PHE A 137 -5.20 -6.06 -3.73
CA PHE A 137 -4.57 -7.32 -3.33
C PHE A 137 -4.90 -8.42 -4.32
N SER A 138 -3.89 -9.03 -4.91
CA SER A 138 -4.04 -10.06 -5.93
C SER A 138 -3.25 -11.32 -5.53
N PRO A 139 -3.93 -12.35 -5.01
CA PRO A 139 -3.30 -13.63 -4.68
C PRO A 139 -2.68 -14.27 -5.92
N THR A 140 -1.45 -14.76 -5.79
CA THR A 140 -0.80 -15.51 -6.88
C THR A 140 -1.41 -16.91 -7.03
N SER A 141 -1.15 -17.57 -8.15
CA SER A 141 -1.57 -18.97 -8.34
C SER A 141 -0.96 -19.91 -7.29
N ALA A 142 0.27 -19.64 -6.85
CA ALA A 142 0.90 -20.38 -5.77
C ALA A 142 0.15 -20.20 -4.45
N ALA A 143 -0.28 -18.96 -4.12
CA ALA A 143 -1.10 -18.69 -2.95
C ALA A 143 -2.42 -19.45 -2.99
N GLN A 144 -3.09 -19.49 -4.14
CA GLN A 144 -4.33 -20.24 -4.29
C GLN A 144 -4.14 -21.76 -4.10
N THR A 145 -3.11 -22.34 -4.72
CA THR A 145 -2.82 -23.77 -4.59
C THR A 145 -2.49 -24.12 -3.15
N LEU A 146 -1.71 -23.31 -2.46
CA LEU A 146 -1.31 -23.55 -1.08
C LEU A 146 -2.49 -23.41 -0.12
N ALA A 147 -3.37 -22.43 -0.33
CA ALA A 147 -4.59 -22.24 0.44
C ALA A 147 -5.47 -23.50 0.37
N LEU A 148 -5.61 -24.12 -0.79
CA LEU A 148 -6.37 -25.35 -0.99
C LEU A 148 -5.71 -26.56 -0.30
N SER A 149 -4.39 -26.64 -0.28
CA SER A 149 -3.65 -27.80 0.28
C SER A 149 -3.58 -27.81 1.80
N GLN A 150 -3.70 -26.68 2.46
CA GLN A 150 -3.47 -26.52 3.90
C GLN A 150 -4.72 -26.69 4.77
N GLY A 151 -5.85 -27.05 4.17
CA GLY A 151 -7.04 -27.40 4.94
C GLY A 151 -7.70 -26.24 5.72
N PHE A 152 -7.46 -24.99 5.31
CA PHE A 152 -8.43 -23.96 5.64
C PHE A 152 -9.77 -24.45 5.13
N ALA A 153 -10.86 -24.17 5.84
CA ALA A 153 -12.21 -24.60 5.45
C ALA A 153 -12.63 -24.04 4.07
N PHE A 154 -11.77 -24.23 3.07
CA PHE A 154 -12.01 -23.93 1.70
C PHE A 154 -12.73 -25.12 1.08
N ALA A 155 -13.91 -24.88 0.54
CA ALA A 155 -14.45 -25.85 -0.40
C ALA A 155 -13.39 -26.06 -1.52
N PRO A 156 -13.21 -27.27 -2.04
CA PRO A 156 -12.19 -27.56 -3.07
C PRO A 156 -12.28 -26.68 -4.33
N SER A 157 -13.41 -26.03 -4.54
CA SER A 157 -13.67 -25.08 -5.64
C SER A 157 -13.47 -23.61 -5.29
N ALA A 158 -13.18 -23.27 -4.02
CA ALA A 158 -13.02 -21.89 -3.61
C ALA A 158 -11.73 -21.29 -4.16
N LYS A 159 -11.82 -20.15 -4.83
CA LYS A 159 -10.68 -19.39 -5.34
C LYS A 159 -10.59 -18.06 -4.61
N LEU A 160 -9.38 -17.69 -4.20
CA LEU A 160 -9.11 -16.36 -3.68
C LEU A 160 -9.22 -15.34 -4.81
N ALA A 161 -10.14 -14.40 -4.70
CA ALA A 161 -10.34 -13.34 -5.69
C ALA A 161 -9.42 -12.14 -5.38
N SER A 162 -9.03 -11.41 -6.41
CA SER A 162 -8.41 -10.09 -6.21
C SER A 162 -9.43 -9.16 -5.57
N GLN A 163 -8.99 -8.39 -4.59
CA GLN A 163 -9.87 -7.50 -3.83
C GLN A 163 -9.21 -6.13 -3.63
N GLY A 164 -9.98 -5.08 -3.95
CA GLY A 164 -9.59 -3.70 -3.68
C GLY A 164 -10.08 -3.24 -2.31
N LYS A 165 -9.28 -2.44 -1.64
CA LYS A 165 -9.59 -1.79 -0.35
C LYS A 165 -9.20 -0.34 -0.40
N SER A 166 -10.09 0.52 0.10
CA SER A 166 -9.77 1.94 0.32
C SER A 166 -9.23 2.14 1.72
N GLY A 167 -8.33 3.07 1.86
CA GLY A 167 -7.68 3.39 3.11
C GLY A 167 -7.22 4.85 3.17
N PHE A 168 -6.48 5.14 4.21
CA PHE A 168 -5.77 6.41 4.37
C PHE A 168 -4.31 6.14 4.74
N ASN A 169 -3.47 7.12 4.43
CA ASN A 169 -2.06 7.09 4.81
C ASN A 169 -1.66 8.37 5.52
N LEU A 170 -0.65 8.23 6.37
CA LEU A 170 -0.02 9.33 7.09
C LEU A 170 1.47 9.02 7.20
N GLY A 171 2.32 9.99 6.92
CA GLY A 171 3.75 9.77 6.99
C GLY A 171 4.58 11.01 6.81
N GLY A 172 5.82 10.80 6.44
CA GLY A 172 6.75 11.88 6.12
C GLY A 172 8.14 11.37 5.86
N GLY A 173 9.00 12.30 5.52
CA GLY A 173 10.36 11.94 5.15
C GLY A 173 11.29 13.13 5.08
N LEU A 174 12.46 12.83 4.53
CA LEU A 174 13.53 13.80 4.32
C LEU A 174 13.99 13.75 2.87
N ASP A 175 14.12 14.92 2.26
CA ASP A 175 14.76 15.12 0.97
C ASP A 175 16.15 15.71 1.20
N HIS A 176 17.19 15.05 0.74
CA HIS A 176 18.56 15.54 0.76
C HIS A 176 18.99 15.98 -0.64
N LYS A 177 19.31 17.27 -0.80
CA LYS A 177 19.74 17.84 -2.07
C LYS A 177 21.10 17.30 -2.51
N VAL A 178 21.12 16.52 -3.59
CA VAL A 178 22.35 15.99 -4.20
C VAL A 178 22.86 16.92 -5.29
N THR A 179 21.93 17.41 -6.14
CA THR A 179 22.25 18.40 -7.19
C THR A 179 21.18 19.49 -7.23
N SER A 180 21.30 20.41 -8.18
CA SER A 180 20.24 21.42 -8.39
C SER A 180 18.88 20.81 -8.81
N LYS A 181 18.88 19.61 -9.38
CA LYS A 181 17.68 18.95 -9.92
C LYS A 181 17.36 17.61 -9.27
N VAL A 182 18.26 17.05 -8.47
CA VAL A 182 18.12 15.70 -7.91
C VAL A 182 18.25 15.74 -6.41
N ASP A 183 17.27 15.15 -5.73
CA ASP A 183 17.29 14.88 -4.30
C ASP A 183 17.30 13.37 -4.04
N LEU A 184 17.94 12.95 -2.97
CA LEU A 184 17.74 11.66 -2.35
C LEU A 184 16.59 11.78 -1.36
N ARG A 185 15.60 10.89 -1.43
CA ARG A 185 14.43 10.86 -0.53
C ARG A 185 14.47 9.62 0.35
N ILE A 186 14.22 9.78 1.63
CA ILE A 186 13.82 8.72 2.55
C ILE A 186 12.42 9.03 3.06
N ASP A 187 11.57 8.00 3.16
CA ASP A 187 10.16 8.14 3.47
C ASP A 187 9.72 7.02 4.43
N ALA A 188 8.82 7.34 5.34
CA ALA A 188 8.16 6.39 6.20
C ALA A 188 6.67 6.72 6.25
N ARG A 189 5.81 5.74 5.94
CA ARG A 189 4.35 5.90 5.90
C ARG A 189 3.66 4.82 6.69
N TYR A 190 2.65 5.24 7.39
CA TYR A 190 1.64 4.38 8.00
C TYR A 190 0.42 4.36 7.10
N HIS A 191 -0.08 3.19 6.80
CA HIS A 191 -1.26 2.94 6.00
C HIS A 191 -2.30 2.21 6.81
N SER A 192 -3.57 2.54 6.64
CA SER A 192 -4.68 1.89 7.31
C SER A 192 -5.83 1.66 6.35
N PHE A 193 -6.23 0.41 6.21
CA PHE A 193 -7.31 -0.02 5.31
C PHE A 193 -8.04 -1.23 5.90
N SER A 194 -9.18 -1.61 5.30
CA SER A 194 -9.90 -2.81 5.72
C SER A 194 -9.18 -4.07 5.23
N SER A 195 -9.06 -5.08 6.07
CA SER A 195 -8.41 -6.35 5.71
C SER A 195 -9.07 -7.01 4.51
N PRO A 196 -8.30 -7.48 3.51
CA PRO A 196 -8.85 -8.19 2.38
C PRO A 196 -9.29 -9.60 2.79
N THR A 197 -10.51 -9.97 2.42
CA THR A 197 -11.06 -11.33 2.63
C THR A 197 -11.02 -12.17 1.36
N TYR A 198 -10.48 -11.63 0.29
CA TYR A 198 -10.34 -12.28 -1.03
C TYR A 198 -11.64 -12.82 -1.61
N GLY A 199 -12.77 -12.15 -1.31
CA GLY A 199 -14.09 -12.53 -1.78
C GLY A 199 -14.76 -13.63 -0.98
N LEU A 200 -14.17 -14.08 0.11
CA LEU A 200 -14.72 -15.07 1.02
C LEU A 200 -15.39 -14.40 2.24
N PRO A 201 -16.40 -15.03 2.86
CA PRO A 201 -16.92 -14.58 4.14
C PRO A 201 -15.87 -14.75 5.24
N SER A 202 -15.95 -13.94 6.28
CA SER A 202 -15.01 -14.02 7.43
C SER A 202 -15.33 -15.15 8.40
N ALA A 203 -16.53 -15.74 8.32
CA ALA A 203 -16.95 -16.87 9.13
C ALA A 203 -17.65 -17.93 8.26
N ALA A 204 -17.61 -19.19 8.70
CA ALA A 204 -18.30 -20.27 8.03
C ALA A 204 -19.82 -20.05 8.11
N THR A 205 -20.50 -20.05 6.96
CA THR A 205 -21.95 -19.98 6.89
C THR A 205 -22.63 -21.35 7.02
N THR A 206 -21.90 -22.39 6.69
CA THR A 206 -22.29 -23.81 6.86
C THR A 206 -21.03 -24.63 7.16
N ALA A 207 -21.19 -25.85 7.65
CA ALA A 207 -20.08 -26.74 7.99
C ALA A 207 -19.08 -27.04 6.85
N SER A 208 -19.51 -26.84 5.60
CA SER A 208 -18.69 -27.03 4.39
C SER A 208 -18.42 -25.74 3.61
N ALA A 209 -18.79 -24.57 4.15
CA ALA A 209 -18.61 -23.32 3.45
C ALA A 209 -17.15 -22.87 3.53
N ALA A 210 -16.63 -22.38 2.40
CA ALA A 210 -15.34 -21.69 2.38
C ALA A 210 -15.44 -20.35 3.09
N TYR A 211 -14.47 -20.07 3.95
CA TYR A 211 -14.36 -18.78 4.63
C TYR A 211 -12.89 -18.37 4.78
N PHE A 212 -12.66 -17.08 4.97
CA PHE A 212 -11.34 -16.55 5.25
C PHE A 212 -11.39 -15.83 6.61
N PRO A 213 -10.75 -16.39 7.66
CA PRO A 213 -10.96 -15.98 9.05
C PRO A 213 -10.24 -14.67 9.38
N ILE A 214 -10.44 -13.64 8.57
CA ILE A 214 -9.84 -12.32 8.76
C ILE A 214 -10.93 -11.27 8.60
N SER A 215 -11.00 -10.33 9.50
CA SER A 215 -11.82 -9.13 9.36
C SER A 215 -11.20 -7.95 10.12
N GLY A 216 -11.73 -6.76 9.88
CA GLY A 216 -11.33 -5.56 10.56
C GLY A 216 -10.33 -4.72 9.76
N SER A 217 -9.56 -3.89 10.46
CA SER A 217 -8.58 -3.01 9.83
C SER A 217 -7.21 -3.68 9.75
N ALA A 218 -6.51 -3.47 8.66
CA ALA A 218 -5.11 -3.81 8.50
C ALA A 218 -4.27 -2.52 8.54
N HIS A 219 -3.08 -2.63 9.08
CA HIS A 219 -2.15 -1.52 9.21
C HIS A 219 -0.82 -1.94 8.59
N ASP A 220 -0.24 -1.05 7.79
CA ASP A 220 1.04 -1.26 7.11
C ASP A 220 1.99 -0.12 7.47
N ILE A 221 3.23 -0.46 7.79
CA ILE A 221 4.32 0.52 7.91
C ILE A 221 5.26 0.28 6.73
N GLU A 222 5.39 1.30 5.92
CA GLU A 222 6.23 1.29 4.72
C GLU A 222 7.44 2.20 4.93
N TYR A 223 8.62 1.69 4.63
CA TYR A 223 9.86 2.45 4.59
C TYR A 223 10.41 2.40 3.18
N SER A 224 10.80 3.55 2.65
CA SER A 224 11.33 3.61 1.29
C SER A 224 12.45 4.63 1.14
N ILE A 225 13.30 4.38 0.14
CA ILE A 225 14.40 5.26 -0.26
C ILE A 225 14.40 5.37 -1.78
N GLY A 226 14.72 6.54 -2.30
CA GLY A 226 14.75 6.73 -3.75
C GLY A 226 15.24 8.11 -4.17
N ILE A 227 14.98 8.39 -5.43
CA ILE A 227 15.45 9.59 -6.12
C ILE A 227 14.24 10.43 -6.51
N VAL A 228 14.35 11.74 -6.24
CA VAL A 228 13.39 12.76 -6.68
C VAL A 228 14.05 13.63 -7.72
N TYR A 229 13.42 13.79 -8.87
CA TYR A 229 13.83 14.74 -9.89
C TYR A 229 12.93 15.97 -9.88
N ARG A 230 13.52 17.16 -9.86
CA ARG A 230 12.84 18.46 -9.84
C ARG A 230 12.82 19.09 -11.23
N PHE A 231 11.64 19.42 -11.73
CA PHE A 231 11.45 20.18 -12.95
C PHE A 231 11.30 21.66 -12.60
N GLY A 232 11.85 22.54 -13.41
CA GLY A 232 11.75 23.97 -13.23
C GLY A 232 12.99 24.61 -12.56
N LYS A 233 12.94 25.93 -12.34
CA LYS A 233 14.05 26.65 -11.71
C LYS A 233 14.06 26.36 -10.21
N SER A 234 15.22 25.92 -9.67
CA SER A 234 15.43 25.88 -8.22
C SER A 234 15.43 27.31 -7.69
N GLN A 235 14.55 27.60 -6.75
CA GLN A 235 14.73 28.77 -5.89
C GLN A 235 15.84 28.53 -4.89
#